data_f1c0e12a9cf2879bd63b776811779540
#
_entry.id   f1c0e12a9cf2879bd63b776811779540
#
_cell.length_a   1.000
_cell.length_b   1.000
_cell.length_c   1.000
_cell.angle_alpha   90.00
_cell.angle_beta   90.00
_cell.angle_gamma   90.00
#
_symmetry.space_group_name_H-M   'P 1'
#
loop_
_entity.id
_entity.type
_entity.pdbx_description
1 polymer ?
#
loop_
_entity_poly.entity_id
_entity_poly.type
_entity_poly.pdbx_seq_one_letter_code
_entity_poly.pdbx_strand_id
1 'polypeptide(L)' 'MDITSAQYKNDTLTGEENAYIEAVIDGETSSVPLDPANRHYAEILRQVAAGTLTIADAD' A
#
# COMPACT_ATOMS: atom_id res chain seq x y z
N MET A 1 -11.44 -7.02 -5.29
CA MET A 1 -9.99 -6.86 -5.02
C MET A 1 -9.71 -7.39 -3.62
N ASP A 2 -8.90 -8.41 -3.53
CA ASP A 2 -8.60 -9.07 -2.25
C ASP A 2 -7.18 -8.71 -1.82
N ILE A 3 -7.07 -7.80 -0.87
CA ILE A 3 -5.78 -7.31 -0.36
C ILE A 3 -5.51 -8.02 0.96
N THR A 4 -4.48 -8.87 0.99
CA THR A 4 -4.15 -9.67 2.18
C THR A 4 -3.12 -8.99 3.07
N SER A 5 -2.27 -8.14 2.51
CA SER A 5 -1.30 -7.38 3.29
C SER A 5 -0.89 -6.12 2.56
N ALA A 6 -0.40 -5.15 3.32
CA ALA A 6 0.14 -3.90 2.77
C ALA A 6 1.22 -3.38 3.71
N GLN A 7 2.27 -2.79 3.14
CA GLN A 7 3.38 -2.23 3.90
C GLN A 7 3.93 -1.02 3.16
N TYR A 8 4.23 0.04 3.90
CA TYR A 8 4.93 1.20 3.34
C TYR A 8 6.36 0.80 2.98
N LYS A 9 6.86 1.37 1.89
CA LYS A 9 8.24 1.17 1.45
C LYS A 9 8.91 2.52 1.22
N ASN A 10 10.20 2.57 1.52
CA ASN A 10 11.00 3.76 1.31
C ASN A 10 11.66 3.72 -0.06
N ASP A 11 11.84 4.90 -0.67
CA ASP A 11 12.62 5.01 -1.91
C ASP A 11 14.08 5.18 -1.51
N THR A 12 14.90 4.15 -1.78
CA THR A 12 16.31 4.16 -1.41
C THR A 12 17.15 5.04 -2.31
N LEU A 13 16.66 5.37 -3.51
CA LEU A 13 17.38 6.24 -4.45
C LEU A 13 17.29 7.70 -4.04
N THR A 14 16.12 8.13 -3.59
CA THR A 14 15.89 9.53 -3.18
C THR A 14 15.92 9.72 -1.67
N GLY A 15 15.87 8.62 -0.90
CA GLY A 15 15.76 8.67 0.55
C GLY A 15 14.37 9.04 1.04
N GLU A 16 13.37 9.04 0.16
CA GLU A 16 12.01 9.40 0.53
C GLU A 16 11.37 8.28 1.37
N GLU A 17 10.83 8.64 2.53
CA GLU A 17 10.12 7.71 3.40
C GLU A 17 8.68 7.55 2.93
N ASN A 18 8.16 6.30 3.03
CA ASN A 18 6.78 5.99 2.65
C ASN A 18 6.48 6.41 1.21
N ALA A 19 7.41 6.10 0.29
CA ALA A 19 7.29 6.52 -1.11
C ALA A 19 6.18 5.77 -1.84
N TYR A 20 5.91 4.52 -1.43
CA TYR A 20 4.85 3.70 -2.03
C TYR A 20 4.45 2.60 -1.05
N ILE A 21 3.40 1.86 -1.41
CA ILE A 21 2.93 0.72 -0.62
C ILE A 21 3.19 -0.55 -1.42
N GLU A 22 3.78 -1.54 -0.78
CA GLU A 22 3.86 -2.89 -1.34
C GLU A 22 2.70 -3.69 -0.77
N ALA A 23 1.79 -4.10 -1.63
CA ALA A 23 0.58 -4.80 -1.21
C ALA A 23 0.47 -6.14 -1.93
N VAL A 24 -0.04 -7.15 -1.22
CA VAL A 24 -0.40 -8.41 -1.83
C VAL A 24 -1.87 -8.35 -2.20
N ILE A 25 -2.15 -8.28 -3.49
CA ILE A 25 -3.49 -8.11 -4.04
C ILE A 25 -3.80 -9.33 -4.91
N ASP A 26 -4.88 -10.04 -4.57
CA ASP A 26 -5.30 -11.26 -5.27
C ASP A 26 -4.16 -12.28 -5.41
N GLY A 27 -3.32 -12.36 -4.36
CA GLY A 27 -2.20 -13.31 -4.34
C GLY A 27 -0.94 -12.83 -5.03
N GLU A 28 -0.92 -11.62 -5.56
CA GLU A 28 0.26 -11.05 -6.23
C GLU A 28 0.76 -9.82 -5.51
N THR A 29 2.08 -9.71 -5.37
CA THR A 29 2.70 -8.52 -4.77
C THR A 29 2.76 -7.41 -5.80
N SER A 30 2.23 -6.25 -5.44
CA SER A 30 2.18 -5.07 -6.31
C SER A 30 2.70 -3.85 -5.59
N SER A 31 3.36 -2.97 -6.33
CA SER A 31 3.77 -1.65 -5.83
C SER A 31 2.65 -0.65 -6.12
N VAL A 32 2.17 0.02 -5.09
CA VAL A 32 1.04 0.93 -5.18
C VAL A 32 1.52 2.34 -4.84
N PRO A 33 1.45 3.29 -5.77
CA PRO A 33 1.85 4.67 -5.47
C PRO A 33 0.86 5.32 -4.50
N LEU A 34 1.35 6.31 -3.75
CA LEU A 34 0.52 7.07 -2.81
C LEU A 34 -0.25 8.17 -3.55
N ASP A 35 -1.01 7.78 -4.55
CA ASP A 35 -1.77 8.69 -5.40
C ASP A 35 -3.27 8.42 -5.19
N PRO A 36 -4.03 9.38 -4.66
CA PRO A 36 -5.46 9.17 -4.43
C PRO A 36 -6.26 8.90 -5.70
N ALA A 37 -5.73 9.21 -6.88
CA ALA A 37 -6.35 8.86 -8.15
C ALA A 37 -6.11 7.39 -8.54
N ASN A 38 -5.18 6.70 -7.87
CA ASN A 38 -4.90 5.29 -8.14
C ASN A 38 -5.95 4.42 -7.43
N ARG A 39 -6.63 3.55 -8.21
CA ARG A 39 -7.71 2.73 -7.65
C ARG A 39 -7.23 1.75 -6.58
N HIS A 40 -6.02 1.24 -6.71
CA HIS A 40 -5.48 0.32 -5.70
C HIS A 40 -5.22 1.03 -4.38
N TYR A 41 -4.68 2.23 -4.44
CA TYR A 41 -4.45 3.05 -3.25
C TYR A 41 -5.78 3.43 -2.60
N ALA A 42 -6.76 3.86 -3.40
CA ALA A 42 -8.07 4.22 -2.89
C ALA A 42 -8.75 3.02 -2.20
N GLU A 43 -8.61 1.81 -2.77
CA GLU A 43 -9.17 0.61 -2.15
C GLU A 43 -8.45 0.25 -0.85
N ILE A 44 -7.12 0.41 -0.80
CA ILE A 44 -6.34 0.19 0.42
C ILE A 44 -6.84 1.13 1.52
N LEU A 45 -7.00 2.41 1.21
CA LEU A 45 -7.49 3.39 2.20
C LEU A 45 -8.90 3.04 2.67
N ARG A 46 -9.76 2.60 1.76
CA ARG A 46 -11.13 2.20 2.10
C ARG A 46 -11.12 1.03 3.10
N GLN A 47 -10.28 0.03 2.87
CA GLN A 47 -10.20 -1.14 3.74
C GLN A 47 -9.57 -0.80 5.09
N VAL A 48 -8.60 0.12 5.11
CA VAL A 48 -8.03 0.60 6.37
C VAL A 48 -9.09 1.34 7.18
N ALA A 49 -9.87 2.19 6.55
CA ALA A 49 -10.95 2.91 7.22
C ALA A 49 -12.05 1.96 7.73
N ALA A 50 -12.29 0.87 7.02
CA ALA A 50 -13.26 -0.16 7.43
C ALA A 50 -12.73 -1.06 8.57
N GLY A 51 -11.43 -0.99 8.88
CA GLY A 51 -10.81 -1.81 9.91
C GLY A 51 -10.46 -3.22 9.48
N THR A 52 -10.51 -3.51 8.18
CA THR A 52 -10.22 -4.84 7.64
C THR A 52 -8.79 -5.00 7.15
N LEU A 53 -8.04 -3.90 7.06
CA LEU A 53 -6.67 -3.91 6.58
C LEU A 53 -5.84 -2.94 7.42
N THR A 54 -4.60 -3.32 7.71
CA THR A 54 -3.63 -2.45 8.36
C THR A 54 -2.40 -2.32 7.45
N ILE A 55 -1.92 -1.10 7.26
CA ILE A 55 -0.69 -0.86 6.52
C ILE A 55 0.47 -0.89 7.51
N ALA A 56 1.40 -1.83 7.34
CA ALA A 56 2.56 -1.93 8.21
C ALA A 56 3.54 -0.79 7.94
N ASP A 57 4.31 -0.43 8.96
CA ASP A 57 5.35 0.60 8.80
C ASP A 57 6.47 0.10 7.90
N ALA A 58 7.16 1.03 7.26
CA ALA A 58 8.33 0.72 6.44
C ALA A 58 9.45 0.14 7.32
N ASP A 59 10.20 -0.78 6.74
CA ASP A 59 11.37 -1.37 7.40
C ASP A 59 12.50 -0.35 7.58
#